data_b978c8f913ac3a30f1616ba0dd92e4d2
#
_entry.id   b978c8f913ac3a30f1616ba0dd92e4d2
#
_cell.length_a   1.000
_cell.length_b   1.000
_cell.length_c   1.000
_cell.angle_alpha   90.00
_cell.angle_beta   90.00
_cell.angle_gamma   90.00
#
_symmetry.space_group_name_H-M   'P 1'
#
loop_
_entity.id
_entity.type
_entity.pdbx_description
1 polymer ?
#
loop_
_entity_poly.entity_id
_entity_poly.type
_entity_poly.pdbx_seq_one_letter_code
_entity_poly.pdbx_strand_id
1 'polypeptide(L)'
;MDNLKVKFEKDELALLTQPEFFLTKKRLGVKINDLLTQCIPIIQEKLKTNSSHLPQNIVNSQPKISRGENYLSFPWQILDYPRDFGKDDIFALRTLCWFGNGFSVSLHLSGAYAKKYIDGLAANLSILAKNNFYICIHSEPFQHHFEEDNIIKCSDFIQAGSSLHWLLEN
;
A
#
# COMPACT_ATOMS: atom_id res chain seq x y z
N MET A 1 -24.92 41.62 2.86
CA MET A 1 -24.53 40.22 3.02
C MET A 1 -23.73 39.71 1.81
N ASP A 2 -22.79 40.54 1.31
CA ASP A 2 -22.14 40.27 -0.02
C ASP A 2 -20.65 39.91 0.04
N ASN A 3 -20.20 39.24 1.13
CA ASN A 3 -18.78 38.92 1.30
C ASN A 3 -18.45 37.43 1.39
N LEU A 4 -19.38 36.54 1.03
CA LEU A 4 -19.04 35.11 0.90
C LEU A 4 -18.39 34.91 -0.48
N LYS A 5 -17.04 34.67 -0.49
CA LYS A 5 -16.26 34.40 -1.69
C LYS A 5 -16.40 32.95 -2.21
N VAL A 6 -17.03 32.07 -1.41
CA VAL A 6 -17.22 30.65 -1.75
C VAL A 6 -18.55 30.49 -2.49
N LYS A 7 -18.50 29.88 -3.65
CA LYS A 7 -19.67 29.50 -4.46
C LYS A 7 -19.61 27.99 -4.68
N PHE A 8 -20.75 27.35 -4.63
CA PHE A 8 -20.88 25.94 -5.00
C PHE A 8 -21.34 25.81 -6.44
N GLU A 9 -20.74 24.88 -7.15
CA GLU A 9 -21.19 24.49 -8.48
C GLU A 9 -22.45 23.61 -8.40
N LYS A 10 -23.18 23.47 -9.51
CA LYS A 10 -24.46 22.73 -9.53
C LYS A 10 -24.31 21.25 -9.17
N ASP A 11 -23.25 20.61 -9.66
CA ASP A 11 -22.90 19.21 -9.38
C ASP A 11 -22.49 19.00 -7.92
N GLU A 12 -21.77 19.94 -7.33
CA GLU A 12 -21.41 19.94 -5.89
C GLU A 12 -22.65 19.99 -5.01
N LEU A 13 -23.60 20.90 -5.33
CA LEU A 13 -24.87 20.99 -4.60
C LEU A 13 -25.73 19.75 -4.80
N ALA A 14 -25.77 19.20 -6.01
CA ALA A 14 -26.51 17.96 -6.29
C ALA A 14 -25.94 16.80 -5.48
N LEU A 15 -24.61 16.67 -5.41
CA LEU A 15 -23.95 15.62 -4.63
C LEU A 15 -24.15 15.83 -3.11
N LEU A 16 -24.04 17.07 -2.62
CA LEU A 16 -24.22 17.41 -1.21
C LEU A 16 -25.61 16.99 -0.69
N THR A 17 -26.62 17.07 -1.54
CA THR A 17 -28.01 16.72 -1.23
C THR A 17 -28.38 15.28 -1.58
N GLN A 18 -27.43 14.43 -1.96
CA GLN A 18 -27.65 13.03 -2.36
C GLN A 18 -27.27 12.04 -1.22
N PRO A 19 -28.21 11.70 -0.32
CA PRO A 19 -27.91 10.86 0.84
C PRO A 19 -27.38 9.47 0.48
N GLU A 20 -27.85 8.88 -0.63
CA GLU A 20 -27.43 7.54 -1.06
C GLU A 20 -25.91 7.45 -1.38
N PHE A 21 -25.32 8.51 -1.89
CA PHE A 21 -23.88 8.55 -2.10
C PHE A 21 -23.12 8.38 -0.77
N PHE A 22 -23.47 9.17 0.24
CA PHE A 22 -22.80 9.15 1.56
C PHE A 22 -23.06 7.84 2.31
N LEU A 23 -24.29 7.32 2.25
CA LEU A 23 -24.66 6.05 2.86
C LEU A 23 -23.93 4.89 2.17
N THR A 24 -23.76 4.93 0.85
CA THR A 24 -23.02 3.91 0.10
C THR A 24 -21.53 3.98 0.43
N LYS A 25 -20.92 5.17 0.46
CA LYS A 25 -19.52 5.34 0.91
C LYS A 25 -19.32 4.74 2.30
N LYS A 26 -20.26 5.00 3.24
CA LYS A 26 -20.20 4.44 4.59
C LYS A 26 -20.29 2.92 4.58
N ARG A 27 -21.25 2.32 3.84
CA ARG A 27 -21.39 0.86 3.71
C ARG A 27 -20.13 0.21 3.11
N LEU A 28 -19.54 0.83 2.08
CA LEU A 28 -18.28 0.37 1.49
C LEU A 28 -17.16 0.39 2.52
N GLY A 29 -17.02 1.47 3.28
CA GLY A 29 -15.98 1.57 4.32
C GLY A 29 -16.08 0.45 5.36
N VAL A 30 -17.29 0.06 5.78
CA VAL A 30 -17.49 -1.09 6.68
C VAL A 30 -17.06 -2.39 6.01
N LYS A 31 -17.52 -2.68 4.80
CA LYS A 31 -17.16 -3.90 4.06
C LYS A 31 -15.66 -4.03 3.80
N ILE A 32 -14.98 -2.92 3.51
CA ILE A 32 -13.52 -2.89 3.32
C ILE A 32 -12.83 -3.22 4.64
N ASN A 33 -13.26 -2.63 5.75
CA ASN A 33 -12.70 -2.93 7.07
C ASN A 33 -12.87 -4.44 7.41
N ASP A 34 -14.03 -5.01 7.14
CA ASP A 34 -14.30 -6.43 7.37
C ASP A 34 -13.42 -7.31 6.48
N LEU A 35 -13.24 -6.96 5.21
CA LEU A 35 -12.34 -7.66 4.28
C LEU A 35 -10.89 -7.63 4.78
N LEU A 36 -10.38 -6.45 5.15
CA LEU A 36 -9.04 -6.30 5.72
C LEU A 36 -8.86 -7.12 7.01
N THR A 37 -9.89 -7.16 7.86
CA THR A 37 -9.89 -7.97 9.08
C THR A 37 -9.82 -9.46 8.77
N GLN A 38 -10.53 -9.94 7.76
CA GLN A 38 -10.50 -11.34 7.32
C GLN A 38 -9.14 -11.75 6.70
N CYS A 39 -8.34 -10.82 6.19
CA CYS A 39 -6.98 -11.09 5.74
C CYS A 39 -6.03 -11.44 6.90
N ILE A 40 -6.29 -10.95 8.11
CA ILE A 40 -5.37 -11.10 9.27
C ILE A 40 -5.07 -12.58 9.58
N PRO A 41 -6.06 -13.46 9.81
CA PRO A 41 -5.79 -14.86 10.12
C PRO A 41 -5.06 -15.59 9.00
N ILE A 42 -5.31 -15.24 7.74
CA ILE A 42 -4.64 -15.83 6.57
C ILE A 42 -3.15 -15.47 6.58
N ILE A 43 -2.83 -14.19 6.80
CA ILE A 43 -1.45 -13.71 6.89
C ILE A 43 -0.76 -14.33 8.11
N GLN A 44 -1.45 -14.38 9.25
CA GLN A 44 -0.91 -14.96 10.49
C GLN A 44 -0.52 -16.43 10.36
N GLU A 45 -1.32 -17.22 9.65
CA GLU A 45 -0.99 -18.61 9.33
C GLU A 45 0.29 -18.70 8.49
N LYS A 46 0.41 -17.86 7.45
CA LYS A 46 1.61 -17.81 6.60
C LYS A 46 2.85 -17.35 7.36
N LEU A 47 2.71 -16.40 8.29
CA LEU A 47 3.80 -15.97 9.16
C LEU A 47 4.28 -17.11 10.07
N LYS A 48 3.38 -17.86 10.68
CA LYS A 48 3.72 -19.03 11.52
C LYS A 48 4.48 -20.09 10.72
N THR A 49 3.99 -20.40 9.53
CA THR A 49 4.61 -21.41 8.64
C THR A 49 6.02 -21.00 8.18
N ASN A 50 6.28 -19.70 8.02
CA ASN A 50 7.56 -19.18 7.54
C ASN A 50 8.39 -18.49 8.65
N SER A 51 8.08 -18.74 9.91
CA SER A 51 8.69 -18.04 11.05
C SER A 51 10.21 -18.17 11.14
N SER A 52 10.79 -19.28 10.63
CA SER A 52 12.24 -19.50 10.60
C SER A 52 12.99 -18.55 9.65
N HIS A 53 12.31 -17.93 8.70
CA HIS A 53 12.91 -17.03 7.69
C HIS A 53 12.73 -15.54 8.01
N LEU A 54 11.95 -15.24 9.05
CA LEU A 54 11.60 -13.86 9.43
C LEU A 54 12.15 -13.53 10.82
N PRO A 55 12.53 -12.27 11.07
CA PRO A 55 12.87 -11.80 12.40
C PRO A 55 11.69 -11.99 13.37
N GLN A 56 12.00 -12.30 14.63
CA GLN A 56 10.99 -12.58 15.64
C GLN A 56 10.05 -11.40 15.91
N ASN A 57 10.54 -10.17 15.82
CA ASN A 57 9.72 -8.95 15.95
C ASN A 57 8.69 -8.83 14.82
N ILE A 58 9.02 -9.29 13.60
CA ILE A 58 8.08 -9.32 12.46
C ILE A 58 7.02 -10.40 12.69
N VAL A 59 7.44 -11.61 13.08
CA VAL A 59 6.52 -12.73 13.36
C VAL A 59 5.55 -12.39 14.48
N ASN A 60 6.00 -11.68 15.51
CA ASN A 60 5.21 -11.30 16.69
C ASN A 60 4.51 -9.93 16.53
N SER A 61 4.64 -9.29 15.38
CA SER A 61 4.01 -7.98 15.15
C SER A 61 2.48 -8.07 15.24
N GLN A 62 1.87 -6.94 15.58
CA GLN A 62 0.41 -6.87 15.67
C GLN A 62 -0.17 -6.18 14.42
N PRO A 63 -1.29 -6.68 13.87
CA PRO A 63 -1.96 -6.06 12.75
C PRO A 63 -2.48 -4.66 13.12
N LYS A 64 -2.45 -3.75 12.16
CA LYS A 64 -3.02 -2.42 12.32
C LYS A 64 -3.85 -2.06 11.09
N ILE A 65 -5.14 -1.79 11.30
CA ILE A 65 -5.99 -1.17 10.29
C ILE A 65 -6.04 0.33 10.58
N SER A 66 -5.73 1.12 9.56
CA SER A 66 -5.78 2.58 9.57
C SER A 66 -6.66 3.08 8.44
N ARG A 67 -7.17 4.30 8.57
CA ARG A 67 -7.98 4.96 7.54
C ARG A 67 -7.71 6.45 7.52
N GLY A 68 -7.94 7.07 6.37
CA GLY A 68 -7.86 8.51 6.18
C GLY A 68 -8.77 8.96 5.05
N GLU A 69 -8.95 10.27 4.93
CA GLU A 69 -9.85 10.87 3.96
C GLU A 69 -9.09 11.59 2.82
N ASN A 70 -7.77 11.75 2.94
CA ASN A 70 -7.01 12.58 2.03
C ASN A 70 -5.63 11.97 1.72
N TYR A 71 -5.59 11.03 0.78
CA TYR A 71 -4.39 10.66 0.05
C TYR A 71 -4.63 10.98 -1.42
N LEU A 72 -3.92 11.97 -1.95
CA LEU A 72 -4.17 12.55 -3.28
C LEU A 72 -5.67 12.86 -3.49
N SER A 73 -6.29 13.50 -2.50
CA SER A 73 -7.71 13.90 -2.46
C SER A 73 -8.73 12.76 -2.33
N PHE A 74 -8.31 11.52 -2.13
CA PHE A 74 -9.19 10.37 -1.98
C PHE A 74 -9.11 9.72 -0.61
N PRO A 75 -10.23 9.14 -0.11
CA PRO A 75 -10.22 8.32 1.09
C PRO A 75 -9.47 7.01 0.89
N TRP A 76 -8.98 6.45 1.99
CA TRP A 76 -8.26 5.18 1.98
C TRP A 76 -8.49 4.38 3.26
N GLN A 77 -8.30 3.07 3.18
CA GLN A 77 -8.16 2.16 4.31
C GLN A 77 -7.00 1.21 4.05
N ILE A 78 -6.21 0.92 5.07
CA ILE A 78 -4.99 0.13 4.95
C ILE A 78 -4.86 -0.84 6.11
N LEU A 79 -4.46 -2.08 5.82
CA LEU A 79 -3.96 -3.05 6.78
C LEU A 79 -2.45 -3.13 6.63
N ASP A 80 -1.72 -2.83 7.69
CA ASP A 80 -0.30 -3.11 7.83
C ASP A 80 -0.13 -4.36 8.70
N TYR A 81 0.24 -5.51 8.07
CA TYR A 81 0.50 -6.76 8.77
C TYR A 81 1.19 -7.80 7.88
N PRO A 82 2.35 -8.38 8.28
CA PRO A 82 3.14 -7.98 9.44
C PRO A 82 3.77 -6.61 9.27
N ARG A 83 4.20 -6.01 10.36
CA ARG A 83 4.78 -4.68 10.32
C ARG A 83 5.81 -4.44 11.42
N ASP A 84 6.83 -3.67 11.05
CA ASP A 84 7.75 -2.98 11.94
C ASP A 84 8.05 -1.61 11.31
N PHE A 85 7.77 -0.53 12.04
CA PHE A 85 8.01 0.84 11.60
C PHE A 85 9.04 1.49 12.52
N GLY A 86 10.31 1.20 12.27
CA GLY A 86 11.42 1.93 12.86
C GLY A 86 11.60 3.32 12.23
N LYS A 87 12.56 4.08 12.71
CA LYS A 87 12.88 5.39 12.15
C LYS A 87 13.43 5.25 10.72
N ASP A 88 14.37 4.35 10.53
CA ASP A 88 15.08 4.16 9.26
C ASP A 88 14.81 2.73 8.69
N ASP A 89 14.45 1.79 9.54
CA ASP A 89 14.23 0.39 9.20
C ASP A 89 12.72 0.10 9.18
N ILE A 90 12.18 -0.19 8.00
CA ILE A 90 10.76 -0.52 7.82
C ILE A 90 10.63 -1.91 7.22
N PHE A 91 9.73 -2.70 7.79
CA PHE A 91 9.17 -3.91 7.20
C PHE A 91 7.65 -3.85 7.33
N ALA A 92 6.93 -3.78 6.22
CA ALA A 92 5.47 -3.82 6.27
C ALA A 92 4.89 -4.49 5.02
N LEU A 93 4.04 -5.50 5.24
CA LEU A 93 3.11 -5.94 4.20
C LEU A 93 1.84 -5.10 4.35
N ARG A 94 1.55 -4.31 3.33
CA ARG A 94 0.45 -3.35 3.28
C ARG A 94 -0.62 -3.81 2.32
N THR A 95 -1.84 -3.89 2.78
CA THR A 95 -3.02 -4.06 1.91
C THR A 95 -3.82 -2.77 1.96
N LEU A 96 -3.82 -2.04 0.86
CA LEU A 96 -4.46 -0.74 0.71
C LEU A 96 -5.74 -0.88 -0.11
N CYS A 97 -6.83 -0.31 0.37
CA CYS A 97 -7.96 0.11 -0.47
C CYS A 97 -7.94 1.63 -0.61
N TRP A 98 -7.73 2.10 -1.82
CA TRP A 98 -7.74 3.51 -2.16
C TRP A 98 -9.01 3.80 -2.97
N PHE A 99 -9.92 4.54 -2.40
CA PHE A 99 -11.22 4.83 -3.02
C PHE A 99 -11.02 5.53 -4.36
N GLY A 100 -11.79 5.13 -5.37
CA GLY A 100 -11.63 5.59 -6.74
C GLY A 100 -10.51 4.89 -7.54
N ASN A 101 -9.57 4.20 -6.86
CA ASN A 101 -8.39 3.58 -7.50
C ASN A 101 -8.32 2.05 -7.33
N GLY A 102 -8.92 1.50 -6.25
CA GLY A 102 -8.99 0.06 -6.05
C GLY A 102 -8.11 -0.47 -4.92
N PHE A 103 -7.67 -1.72 -5.05
CA PHE A 103 -6.86 -2.42 -4.06
C PHE A 103 -5.43 -2.63 -4.55
N SER A 104 -4.47 -2.49 -3.64
CA SER A 104 -3.09 -2.89 -3.86
C SER A 104 -2.52 -3.62 -2.66
N VAL A 105 -1.54 -4.48 -2.90
CA VAL A 105 -0.73 -5.13 -1.86
C VAL A 105 0.72 -4.80 -2.15
N SER A 106 1.43 -4.26 -1.17
CA SER A 106 2.84 -3.92 -1.30
C SER A 106 3.66 -4.43 -0.12
N LEU A 107 4.88 -4.87 -0.39
CA LEU A 107 5.91 -5.11 0.60
C LEU A 107 6.80 -3.88 0.66
N HIS A 108 6.74 -3.17 1.79
CA HIS A 108 7.59 -2.02 2.05
C HIS A 108 8.79 -2.46 2.87
N LEU A 109 9.98 -2.29 2.31
CA LEU A 109 11.25 -2.57 2.97
C LEU A 109 12.13 -1.32 2.91
N SER A 110 12.73 -0.95 4.05
CA SER A 110 13.78 0.08 4.09
C SER A 110 14.88 -0.29 5.07
N GLY A 111 15.99 0.46 5.00
CA GLY A 111 17.12 0.32 5.92
C GLY A 111 17.69 -1.09 5.98
N ALA A 112 17.85 -1.64 7.18
CA ALA A 112 18.41 -2.97 7.41
C ALA A 112 17.54 -4.10 6.80
N TYR A 113 16.22 -3.93 6.75
CA TYR A 113 15.35 -4.92 6.13
C TYR A 113 15.52 -4.97 4.61
N ALA A 114 15.62 -3.82 3.93
CA ALA A 114 15.90 -3.78 2.52
C ALA A 114 17.24 -4.46 2.20
N LYS A 115 18.30 -4.11 2.91
CA LYS A 115 19.64 -4.74 2.76
C LYS A 115 19.60 -6.25 2.98
N LYS A 116 18.82 -6.72 3.96
CA LYS A 116 18.70 -8.15 4.29
C LYS A 116 18.02 -8.96 3.20
N TYR A 117 17.02 -8.40 2.53
CA TYR A 117 16.15 -9.17 1.62
C TYR A 117 16.38 -8.89 0.15
N ILE A 118 17.17 -7.88 -0.22
CA ILE A 118 17.37 -7.44 -1.61
C ILE A 118 17.92 -8.54 -2.52
N ASP A 119 18.88 -9.34 -2.05
CA ASP A 119 19.47 -10.43 -2.81
C ASP A 119 18.44 -11.52 -3.12
N GLY A 120 17.60 -11.86 -2.14
CA GLY A 120 16.51 -12.81 -2.31
C GLY A 120 15.45 -12.31 -3.30
N LEU A 121 15.11 -11.03 -3.25
CA LEU A 121 14.19 -10.40 -4.22
C LEU A 121 14.80 -10.38 -5.62
N ALA A 122 16.08 -10.01 -5.75
CA ALA A 122 16.79 -9.98 -7.02
C ALA A 122 16.87 -11.38 -7.66
N ALA A 123 17.19 -12.41 -6.89
CA ALA A 123 17.22 -13.79 -7.35
C ALA A 123 15.85 -14.32 -7.84
N ASN A 124 14.76 -13.77 -7.33
CA ASN A 124 13.39 -14.15 -7.69
C ASN A 124 12.67 -13.14 -8.61
N LEU A 125 13.39 -12.15 -9.13
CA LEU A 125 12.79 -11.07 -9.92
C LEU A 125 12.03 -11.58 -11.16
N SER A 126 12.54 -12.62 -11.82
CA SER A 126 11.85 -13.25 -12.96
C SER A 126 10.53 -13.93 -12.58
N ILE A 127 10.42 -14.44 -11.35
CA ILE A 127 9.17 -15.00 -10.81
C ILE A 127 8.20 -13.88 -10.54
N LEU A 128 8.67 -12.78 -9.94
CA LEU A 128 7.85 -11.58 -9.70
C LEU A 128 7.31 -11.01 -11.02
N ALA A 129 8.15 -10.91 -12.05
CA ALA A 129 7.76 -10.45 -13.38
C ALA A 129 6.65 -11.31 -14.00
N LYS A 130 6.76 -12.65 -13.93
CA LYS A 130 5.73 -13.57 -14.42
C LYS A 130 4.40 -13.44 -13.72
N ASN A 131 4.40 -12.96 -12.49
CA ASN A 131 3.19 -12.75 -11.67
C ASN A 131 2.72 -11.30 -11.65
N ASN A 132 3.15 -10.47 -12.60
CA ASN A 132 2.75 -9.08 -12.77
C ASN A 132 3.01 -8.21 -11.54
N PHE A 133 4.12 -8.42 -10.85
CA PHE A 133 4.55 -7.53 -9.79
C PHE A 133 5.19 -6.26 -10.34
N TYR A 134 5.18 -5.23 -9.52
CA TYR A 134 5.75 -3.91 -9.79
C TYR A 134 6.81 -3.59 -8.75
N ILE A 135 7.72 -2.70 -9.09
CA ILE A 135 8.73 -2.12 -8.21
C ILE A 135 8.39 -0.64 -8.04
N CYS A 136 8.35 -0.17 -6.79
CA CYS A 136 8.28 1.26 -6.50
C CYS A 136 9.65 1.87 -6.69
N ILE A 137 9.72 2.96 -7.44
CA ILE A 137 10.96 3.67 -7.81
C ILE A 137 10.97 5.12 -7.32
N HIS A 138 9.88 5.59 -6.72
CA HIS A 138 9.77 6.96 -6.21
C HIS A 138 10.61 7.15 -4.94
N SER A 139 11.23 8.32 -4.80
CA SER A 139 12.05 8.66 -3.63
C SER A 139 11.24 8.76 -2.32
N GLU A 140 9.97 9.13 -2.41
CA GLU A 140 9.05 9.13 -1.26
C GLU A 140 8.47 7.73 -1.04
N PRO A 141 8.83 7.03 0.06
CA PRO A 141 8.55 5.61 0.25
C PRO A 141 7.07 5.27 0.51
N PHE A 142 6.23 6.27 0.72
CA PHE A 142 4.79 6.09 1.00
C PHE A 142 3.88 6.47 -0.17
N GLN A 143 4.43 6.57 -1.39
CA GLN A 143 3.63 6.71 -2.59
C GLN A 143 3.01 5.37 -2.98
N HIS A 144 1.72 5.40 -3.33
CA HIS A 144 0.93 4.18 -3.60
C HIS A 144 0.17 4.26 -4.94
N HIS A 145 0.32 5.35 -5.69
CA HIS A 145 -0.30 5.49 -7.00
C HIS A 145 0.43 4.64 -8.05
N PHE A 146 -0.30 4.26 -9.10
CA PHE A 146 0.20 3.36 -10.15
C PHE A 146 0.57 4.14 -11.42
N GLU A 147 1.25 5.29 -11.26
CA GLU A 147 1.76 6.11 -12.36
C GLU A 147 3.25 5.79 -12.62
N GLU A 148 3.73 6.14 -13.82
CA GLU A 148 5.09 5.81 -14.29
C GLU A 148 6.21 6.46 -13.46
N ASP A 149 5.92 7.55 -12.77
CA ASP A 149 6.85 8.21 -11.85
C ASP A 149 7.04 7.47 -10.52
N ASN A 150 6.12 6.56 -10.19
CA ASN A 150 6.14 5.81 -8.93
C ASN A 150 6.49 4.32 -9.11
N ILE A 151 6.00 3.69 -10.18
CA ILE A 151 6.15 2.24 -10.32
C ILE A 151 6.61 1.84 -11.72
N ILE A 152 7.35 0.74 -11.78
CA ILE A 152 7.72 0.05 -13.02
C ILE A 152 7.36 -1.43 -12.91
N LYS A 153 6.89 -2.04 -13.98
CA LYS A 153 6.69 -3.51 -14.00
C LYS A 153 8.03 -4.22 -13.85
N CYS A 154 8.05 -5.31 -13.08
CA CYS A 154 9.26 -6.14 -12.96
C CYS A 154 9.78 -6.64 -14.31
N SER A 155 8.90 -6.92 -15.29
CA SER A 155 9.28 -7.28 -16.65
C SER A 155 10.10 -6.19 -17.36
N ASP A 156 9.63 -4.94 -17.25
CA ASP A 156 10.24 -3.80 -17.94
C ASP A 156 11.55 -3.39 -17.23
N PHE A 157 11.58 -3.53 -15.90
CA PHE A 157 12.78 -3.33 -15.09
C PHE A 157 13.91 -4.31 -15.50
N ILE A 158 13.57 -5.60 -15.73
CA ILE A 158 14.52 -6.61 -16.21
C ILE A 158 15.00 -6.25 -17.63
N GLN A 159 14.09 -5.87 -18.53
CA GLN A 159 14.45 -5.51 -19.91
C GLN A 159 15.38 -4.31 -19.99
N ALA A 160 15.23 -3.35 -19.07
CA ALA A 160 16.12 -2.20 -18.94
C ALA A 160 17.51 -2.56 -18.39
N GLY A 161 17.75 -3.81 -17.98
CA GLY A 161 19.02 -4.24 -17.38
C GLY A 161 19.29 -3.64 -15.99
N SER A 162 18.24 -3.16 -15.33
CA SER A 162 18.34 -2.49 -14.03
C SER A 162 18.56 -3.50 -12.90
N SER A 163 19.25 -3.06 -11.82
CA SER A 163 19.50 -3.86 -10.63
C SER A 163 18.71 -3.35 -9.44
N LEU A 164 18.08 -4.25 -8.68
CA LEU A 164 17.39 -3.87 -7.44
C LEU A 164 18.32 -3.20 -6.41
N HIS A 165 19.61 -3.51 -6.44
CA HIS A 165 20.59 -2.88 -5.55
C HIS A 165 20.69 -1.37 -5.75
N TRP A 166 20.38 -0.87 -6.97
CA TRP A 166 20.32 0.56 -7.23
C TRP A 166 19.32 1.28 -6.30
N LEU A 167 18.21 0.61 -5.91
CA LEU A 167 17.20 1.17 -4.99
C LEU A 167 17.71 1.36 -3.55
N LEU A 168 18.86 0.75 -3.19
CA LEU A 168 19.49 0.96 -1.88
C LEU A 168 20.42 2.17 -1.84
N GLU A 169 20.79 2.70 -3.00
CA GLU A 169 21.80 3.74 -3.19
C GLU A 169 21.17 5.11 -3.50
N ASN A 170 19.88 5.15 -3.84
CA ASN A 170 19.12 6.33 -4.27
C ASN A 170 17.83 6.48 -3.51
#